data_e9a0463abc39b2ad118595d8a05645c9
#
_entry.id   e9a0463abc39b2ad118595d8a05645c9
#
_cell.length_a   1.000
_cell.length_b   1.000
_cell.length_c   1.000
_cell.angle_alpha   90.00
_cell.angle_beta   90.00
_cell.angle_gamma   90.00
#
_symmetry.space_group_name_H-M   'P 1'
#
loop_
_entity.id
_entity.type
_entity.pdbx_description
1 polymer ?
#
loop_
_entity_poly.entity_id
_entity_poly.type
_entity_poly.pdbx_seq_one_letter_code
_entity_poly.pdbx_strand_id
1 'polypeptide(L)'
;MSRRWRWVDKTALVLLHDESLAEHGGSTGMRDEGLFESALARPKNLAAYENPDIASLAAAYGVGLAKNHPFVDGNKRAAFLAVGLFVALNDYRLRASQVEATQAMLAVAAGEMDEPDFAAWIREKIYHQTGSRRPHRGFAERN
;
A
#
# COMPACT_ATOMS: atom_id res chain seq x y z
N MET A 1 17.70 -5.16 16.93
CA MET A 1 17.95 -4.00 16.08
C MET A 1 16.76 -3.74 15.18
N SER A 2 16.27 -2.52 15.17
CA SER A 2 15.08 -2.26 14.38
C SER A 2 15.45 -2.02 12.92
N ARG A 3 14.55 -2.44 12.08
CA ARG A 3 14.69 -2.25 10.66
C ARG A 3 14.33 -0.82 10.29
N ARG A 4 15.05 -0.25 9.34
CA ARG A 4 14.73 1.06 8.81
C ARG A 4 13.80 0.91 7.63
N TRP A 5 12.55 1.34 7.84
CA TRP A 5 11.54 1.27 6.79
C TRP A 5 11.47 2.58 6.03
N ARG A 6 11.13 2.49 4.76
CA ARG A 6 10.81 3.66 3.95
C ARG A 6 9.30 3.78 3.91
N TRP A 7 8.82 4.89 4.45
CA TRP A 7 7.38 5.10 4.61
C TRP A 7 6.79 5.77 3.39
N VAL A 8 5.48 5.55 3.16
CA VAL A 8 4.77 6.18 2.06
C VAL A 8 4.68 7.67 2.32
N ASP A 9 5.12 8.46 1.32
CA ASP A 9 4.99 9.91 1.39
C ASP A 9 3.54 10.30 1.11
N LYS A 10 3.00 11.14 1.98
CA LYS A 10 1.62 11.59 1.90
C LYS A 10 1.31 12.24 0.56
N THR A 11 2.17 13.15 0.10
CA THR A 11 1.95 13.86 -1.16
C THR A 11 2.01 12.89 -2.34
N ALA A 12 2.96 11.96 -2.32
CA ALA A 12 3.09 10.99 -3.39
C ALA A 12 1.83 10.12 -3.50
N LEU A 13 1.27 9.71 -2.37
CA LEU A 13 0.07 8.89 -2.40
C LEU A 13 -1.12 9.67 -2.96
N VAL A 14 -1.27 10.93 -2.56
CA VAL A 14 -2.36 11.75 -3.08
C VAL A 14 -2.23 11.91 -4.58
N LEU A 15 -1.02 12.16 -5.09
CA LEU A 15 -0.80 12.31 -6.53
C LEU A 15 -1.13 11.02 -7.29
N LEU A 16 -0.70 9.88 -6.76
CA LEU A 16 -1.00 8.60 -7.40
C LEU A 16 -2.49 8.33 -7.40
N HIS A 17 -3.17 8.67 -6.30
CA HIS A 17 -4.61 8.48 -6.22
C HIS A 17 -5.35 9.37 -7.22
N ASP A 18 -4.94 10.64 -7.32
CA ASP A 18 -5.54 11.56 -8.28
C ASP A 18 -5.33 11.07 -9.72
N GLU A 19 -4.14 10.58 -10.04
CA GLU A 19 -3.85 9.98 -11.34
C GLU A 19 -4.78 8.80 -11.63
N SER A 20 -4.96 7.94 -10.63
CA SER A 20 -5.80 6.76 -10.76
C SER A 20 -7.25 7.15 -10.99
N LEU A 21 -7.73 8.17 -10.28
CA LEU A 21 -9.09 8.66 -10.47
C LEU A 21 -9.28 9.25 -11.87
N ALA A 22 -8.28 9.99 -12.37
CA ALA A 22 -8.35 10.56 -13.71
C ALA A 22 -8.41 9.47 -14.77
N GLU A 23 -7.71 8.37 -14.55
CA GLU A 23 -7.64 7.26 -15.51
C GLU A 23 -8.88 6.36 -15.45
N HIS A 24 -9.38 6.09 -14.26
CA HIS A 24 -10.44 5.09 -14.07
C HIS A 24 -11.78 5.68 -13.67
N GLY A 25 -11.83 6.99 -13.45
CA GLY A 25 -13.06 7.65 -13.01
C GLY A 25 -13.13 7.79 -11.51
N GLY A 26 -13.90 8.76 -11.07
CA GLY A 26 -14.10 9.07 -9.66
C GLY A 26 -13.84 10.54 -9.37
N SER A 27 -14.31 10.99 -8.21
CA SER A 27 -14.16 12.38 -7.80
C SER A 27 -12.93 12.56 -6.93
N THR A 28 -12.15 13.60 -7.20
CA THR A 28 -10.98 13.93 -6.40
C THR A 28 -11.40 14.62 -5.11
N GLY A 29 -10.50 14.69 -4.18
CA GLY A 29 -10.67 15.46 -2.97
C GLY A 29 -10.48 14.64 -1.71
N MET A 30 -10.18 15.38 -0.65
CA MET A 30 -9.98 14.81 0.68
C MET A 30 -11.26 15.02 1.48
N ARG A 31 -11.82 13.92 2.01
CA ARG A 31 -13.02 14.01 2.84
C ARG A 31 -12.65 14.31 4.29
N ASP A 32 -11.58 13.71 4.78
CA ASP A 32 -11.19 13.87 6.18
C ASP A 32 -9.67 13.73 6.31
N GLU A 33 -9.02 14.87 6.47
CA GLU A 33 -7.56 14.93 6.57
C GLU A 33 -7.05 14.22 7.80
N GLY A 34 -7.76 14.34 8.92
CA GLY A 34 -7.36 13.68 10.17
C GLY A 34 -7.39 12.17 10.06
N LEU A 35 -8.42 11.64 9.43
CA LEU A 35 -8.52 10.20 9.20
C LEU A 35 -7.45 9.71 8.22
N PHE A 36 -7.07 10.56 7.25
CA PHE A 36 -5.98 10.23 6.35
C PHE A 36 -4.67 10.12 7.11
N GLU A 37 -4.35 11.11 7.93
CA GLU A 37 -3.11 11.12 8.68
C GLU A 37 -3.08 9.99 9.71
N SER A 38 -4.22 9.68 10.31
CA SER A 38 -4.33 8.56 11.23
C SER A 38 -4.02 7.24 10.53
N ALA A 39 -4.55 7.05 9.33
CA ALA A 39 -4.28 5.82 8.57
C ALA A 39 -2.80 5.70 8.23
N LEU A 40 -2.16 6.81 7.83
CA LEU A 40 -0.73 6.78 7.48
C LEU A 40 0.15 6.57 8.71
N ALA A 41 -0.31 6.95 9.90
CA ALA A 41 0.45 6.77 11.13
C ALA A 41 0.40 5.33 11.65
N ARG A 42 -0.63 4.56 11.29
CA ARG A 42 -0.80 3.21 11.84
C ARG A 42 0.40 2.30 11.63
N PRO A 43 0.97 2.17 10.41
CA PRO A 43 2.13 1.30 10.25
C PRO A 43 3.35 1.80 11.01
N LYS A 44 3.54 3.12 11.11
CA LYS A 44 4.66 3.66 11.88
C LYS A 44 4.53 3.33 13.36
N ASN A 45 3.31 3.44 13.89
CA ASN A 45 3.06 3.08 15.29
C ASN A 45 3.28 1.60 15.53
N LEU A 46 2.83 0.76 14.60
CA LEU A 46 3.03 -0.67 14.70
C LEU A 46 4.53 -1.01 14.76
N ALA A 47 5.32 -0.38 13.88
CA ALA A 47 6.77 -0.61 13.85
C ALA A 47 7.46 -0.11 15.11
N ALA A 48 6.91 0.92 15.76
CA ALA A 48 7.50 1.48 16.97
C ALA A 48 7.31 0.57 18.19
N TYR A 49 6.21 -0.18 18.24
CA TYR A 49 5.87 -0.99 19.41
C TYR A 49 6.05 -2.48 19.20
N GLU A 50 6.22 -2.93 17.97
CA GLU A 50 6.39 -4.34 17.66
C GLU A 50 7.52 -4.50 16.67
N ASN A 51 7.74 -5.73 16.24
CA ASN A 51 8.75 -6.00 15.22
C ASN A 51 8.07 -6.67 14.01
N PRO A 52 7.20 -5.93 13.32
CA PRO A 52 6.41 -6.51 12.22
C PRO A 52 7.24 -6.71 10.96
N ASP A 53 6.81 -7.66 10.14
CA ASP A 53 7.40 -7.80 8.82
C ASP A 53 6.76 -6.82 7.84
N ILE A 54 7.28 -6.80 6.62
CA ILE A 54 6.79 -5.86 5.60
C ILE A 54 5.31 -6.09 5.28
N ALA A 55 4.87 -7.35 5.29
CA ALA A 55 3.47 -7.66 4.97
C ALA A 55 2.53 -7.11 6.03
N SER A 56 2.91 -7.18 7.31
CA SER A 56 2.10 -6.62 8.39
C SER A 56 1.99 -5.11 8.27
N LEU A 57 3.09 -4.44 7.93
CA LEU A 57 3.08 -2.99 7.76
C LEU A 57 2.25 -2.57 6.55
N ALA A 58 2.39 -3.29 5.44
CA ALA A 58 1.58 -3.02 4.25
C ALA A 58 0.11 -3.20 4.54
N ALA A 59 -0.25 -4.25 5.31
CA ALA A 59 -1.64 -4.50 5.68
C ALA A 59 -2.18 -3.37 6.55
N ALA A 60 -1.35 -2.82 7.44
CA ALA A 60 -1.78 -1.69 8.27
C ALA A 60 -2.15 -0.47 7.41
N TYR A 61 -1.37 -0.19 6.36
CA TYR A 61 -1.73 0.86 5.40
C TYR A 61 -3.09 0.57 4.75
N GLY A 62 -3.22 -0.63 4.19
CA GLY A 62 -4.41 -0.97 3.42
C GLY A 62 -5.68 -0.97 4.27
N VAL A 63 -5.62 -1.59 5.42
CA VAL A 63 -6.80 -1.65 6.31
C VAL A 63 -7.15 -0.27 6.82
N GLY A 64 -6.15 0.52 7.22
CA GLY A 64 -6.41 1.87 7.71
C GLY A 64 -7.09 2.74 6.68
N LEU A 65 -6.57 2.75 5.46
CA LEU A 65 -7.15 3.59 4.41
C LEU A 65 -8.51 3.08 3.96
N ALA A 66 -8.68 1.77 3.85
CA ALA A 66 -9.97 1.20 3.44
C ALA A 66 -11.07 1.46 4.47
N LYS A 67 -10.72 1.46 5.75
CA LYS A 67 -11.72 1.63 6.81
C LYS A 67 -11.96 3.09 7.17
N ASN A 68 -10.96 3.93 7.10
CA ASN A 68 -11.10 5.34 7.48
C ASN A 68 -11.80 6.18 6.41
N HIS A 69 -11.79 5.73 5.17
CA HIS A 69 -12.43 6.46 4.06
C HIS A 69 -12.02 7.93 4.00
N PRO A 70 -10.70 8.24 3.95
CA PRO A 70 -10.28 9.63 4.01
C PRO A 70 -10.55 10.43 2.74
N PHE A 71 -10.67 9.77 1.59
CA PHE A 71 -10.89 10.44 0.32
C PHE A 71 -12.38 10.53 0.01
N VAL A 72 -12.72 11.47 -0.86
CA VAL A 72 -14.11 11.59 -1.33
C VAL A 72 -14.52 10.34 -2.09
N ASP A 73 -13.58 9.73 -2.85
CA ASP A 73 -13.89 8.60 -3.69
C ASP A 73 -12.66 7.71 -3.83
N GLY A 74 -12.86 6.45 -4.16
CA GLY A 74 -11.79 5.53 -4.50
C GLY A 74 -10.93 5.08 -3.33
N ASN A 75 -11.50 4.99 -2.13
CA ASN A 75 -10.70 4.64 -0.94
C ASN A 75 -10.11 3.24 -1.00
N LYS A 76 -10.82 2.27 -1.56
CA LYS A 76 -10.27 0.91 -1.70
C LYS A 76 -9.11 0.90 -2.69
N ARG A 77 -9.22 1.68 -3.75
CA ARG A 77 -8.13 1.81 -4.73
C ARG A 77 -6.93 2.50 -4.10
N ALA A 78 -7.15 3.58 -3.35
CA ALA A 78 -6.08 4.28 -2.65
C ALA A 78 -5.39 3.37 -1.65
N ALA A 79 -6.16 2.54 -0.94
CA ALA A 79 -5.61 1.58 0.01
C ALA A 79 -4.67 0.61 -0.69
N PHE A 80 -5.07 0.08 -1.84
CA PHE A 80 -4.22 -0.87 -2.56
C PHE A 80 -3.00 -0.19 -3.15
N LEU A 81 -3.14 1.06 -3.62
CA LEU A 81 -1.99 1.83 -4.09
C LEU A 81 -0.96 2.01 -2.99
N ALA A 82 -1.41 2.28 -1.76
CA ALA A 82 -0.49 2.43 -0.64
C ALA A 82 0.24 1.13 -0.32
N VAL A 83 -0.47 0.00 -0.39
CA VAL A 83 0.17 -1.31 -0.18
C VAL A 83 1.28 -1.52 -1.20
N GLY A 84 0.96 -1.32 -2.47
CA GLY A 84 1.93 -1.53 -3.56
C GLY A 84 3.10 -0.56 -3.45
N LEU A 85 2.83 0.69 -3.14
CA LEU A 85 3.87 1.70 -3.01
C LEU A 85 4.81 1.38 -1.85
N PHE A 86 4.24 0.98 -0.70
CA PHE A 86 5.07 0.68 0.47
C PHE A 86 6.00 -0.50 0.20
N VAL A 87 5.48 -1.60 -0.36
CA VAL A 87 6.35 -2.75 -0.62
C VAL A 87 7.41 -2.39 -1.66
N ALA A 88 7.06 -1.58 -2.67
CA ALA A 88 8.02 -1.16 -3.69
C ALA A 88 9.14 -0.29 -3.11
N LEU A 89 8.80 0.63 -2.21
CA LEU A 89 9.79 1.47 -1.54
C LEU A 89 10.79 0.64 -0.74
N ASN A 90 10.41 -0.55 -0.33
CA ASN A 90 11.23 -1.43 0.48
C ASN A 90 11.73 -2.64 -0.30
N ASP A 91 11.84 -2.49 -1.62
CA ASP A 91 12.49 -3.44 -2.52
C ASP A 91 11.71 -4.73 -2.73
N TYR A 92 10.40 -4.66 -2.61
CA TYR A 92 9.53 -5.79 -2.92
C TYR A 92 8.57 -5.42 -4.04
N ARG A 93 7.96 -6.43 -4.62
CA ARG A 93 6.91 -6.26 -5.62
C ARG A 93 5.74 -7.15 -5.23
N LEU A 94 4.57 -6.73 -5.64
CA LEU A 94 3.34 -7.45 -5.34
C LEU A 94 2.87 -8.15 -6.62
N ARG A 95 2.71 -9.47 -6.53
CA ARG A 95 2.24 -10.27 -7.66
C ARG A 95 0.78 -10.64 -7.44
N ALA A 96 -0.11 -9.79 -7.90
CA ALA A 96 -1.54 -10.03 -7.82
C ALA A 96 -2.19 -9.45 -9.07
N SER A 97 -3.15 -10.17 -9.62
CA SER A 97 -3.92 -9.64 -10.73
C SER A 97 -4.84 -8.54 -10.22
N GLN A 98 -5.36 -7.74 -11.15
CA GLN A 98 -6.29 -6.68 -10.79
C GLN A 98 -7.56 -7.26 -10.15
N VAL A 99 -8.01 -8.42 -10.61
CA VAL A 99 -9.18 -9.08 -10.04
C VAL A 99 -8.89 -9.52 -8.61
N GLU A 100 -7.73 -10.14 -8.37
CA GLU A 100 -7.36 -10.57 -7.03
C GLU A 100 -7.27 -9.39 -6.07
N ALA A 101 -6.65 -8.30 -6.53
CA ALA A 101 -6.50 -7.10 -5.70
C ALA A 101 -7.87 -6.51 -5.35
N THR A 102 -8.76 -6.43 -6.34
CA THR A 102 -10.09 -5.89 -6.13
C THR A 102 -10.86 -6.73 -5.13
N GLN A 103 -10.81 -8.05 -5.28
CA GLN A 103 -11.51 -8.96 -4.37
C GLN A 103 -10.99 -8.85 -2.95
N ALA A 104 -9.67 -8.75 -2.79
CA ALA A 104 -9.06 -8.61 -1.47
C ALA A 104 -9.50 -7.30 -0.80
N MET A 105 -9.49 -6.20 -1.54
CA MET A 105 -9.87 -4.92 -0.96
C MET A 105 -11.36 -4.84 -0.63
N LEU A 106 -12.19 -5.50 -1.43
CA LEU A 106 -13.62 -5.60 -1.10
C LEU A 106 -13.82 -6.36 0.20
N ALA A 107 -13.09 -7.47 0.37
CA ALA A 107 -13.19 -8.28 1.58
C ALA A 107 -12.70 -7.51 2.81
N VAL A 108 -11.61 -6.76 2.67
CA VAL A 108 -11.09 -5.92 3.76
C VAL A 108 -12.11 -4.85 4.14
N ALA A 109 -12.65 -4.16 3.15
CA ALA A 109 -13.60 -3.08 3.41
C ALA A 109 -14.88 -3.59 4.04
N ALA A 110 -15.31 -4.80 3.68
CA ALA A 110 -16.53 -5.41 4.23
C ALA A 110 -16.30 -6.05 5.60
N GLY A 111 -15.07 -6.10 6.07
CA GLY A 111 -14.76 -6.74 7.35
C GLY A 111 -14.67 -8.25 7.27
N GLU A 112 -14.67 -8.82 6.07
CA GLU A 112 -14.58 -10.26 5.87
C GLU A 112 -13.14 -10.76 5.93
N MET A 113 -12.18 -9.87 5.71
CA MET A 113 -10.76 -10.17 5.82
C MET A 113 -10.19 -9.17 6.81
N ASP A 114 -9.74 -9.66 7.96
CA ASP A 114 -9.19 -8.76 8.98
C ASP A 114 -7.72 -8.46 8.67
N GLU A 115 -7.10 -7.63 9.50
CA GLU A 115 -5.74 -7.17 9.23
C GLU A 115 -4.72 -8.33 9.20
N PRO A 116 -4.73 -9.28 10.17
CA PRO A 116 -3.81 -10.42 10.07
C PRO A 116 -4.03 -11.26 8.82
N ASP A 117 -5.29 -11.46 8.40
CA ASP A 117 -5.60 -12.21 7.19
C ASP A 117 -5.10 -11.48 5.96
N PHE A 118 -5.27 -10.16 5.92
CA PHE A 118 -4.78 -9.37 4.79
C PHE A 118 -3.26 -9.38 4.75
N ALA A 119 -2.61 -9.32 5.91
CA ALA A 119 -1.15 -9.46 5.98
C ALA A 119 -0.69 -10.81 5.41
N ALA A 120 -1.41 -11.89 5.75
CA ALA A 120 -1.09 -13.21 5.22
C ALA A 120 -1.25 -13.24 3.70
N TRP A 121 -2.32 -12.62 3.19
CA TRP A 121 -2.56 -12.53 1.75
C TRP A 121 -1.41 -11.79 1.04
N ILE A 122 -0.99 -10.66 1.62
CA ILE A 122 0.13 -9.89 1.06
C ILE A 122 1.41 -10.72 1.10
N ARG A 123 1.65 -11.40 2.22
CA ARG A 123 2.89 -12.17 2.42
C ARG A 123 3.05 -13.24 1.36
N GLU A 124 1.95 -13.83 0.91
CA GLU A 124 1.98 -14.83 -0.15
C GLU A 124 2.21 -14.20 -1.53
N LYS A 125 1.89 -12.93 -1.69
CA LYS A 125 1.89 -12.28 -3.00
C LYS A 125 3.14 -11.45 -3.26
N ILE A 126 3.92 -11.13 -2.24
CA ILE A 126 5.10 -10.29 -2.45
C ILE A 126 6.34 -11.14 -2.70
N TYR A 127 7.29 -10.55 -3.42
CA TYR A 127 8.58 -11.17 -3.63
C TYR A 127 9.64 -10.07 -3.62
N HIS A 128 10.84 -10.44 -3.20
CA HIS A 128 11.95 -9.49 -3.11
C HIS A 128 12.49 -9.22 -4.50
N GLN A 129 12.63 -7.96 -4.86
CA GLN A 129 13.11 -7.58 -6.17
C GLN A 129 14.60 -7.31 -6.11
N THR A 130 15.40 -8.36 -6.31
CA THR A 130 16.83 -8.24 -6.18
C THR A 130 17.53 -7.92 -7.49
N GLY A 131 17.11 -8.55 -8.56
CA GLY A 131 17.83 -8.42 -9.82
C GLY A 131 17.68 -7.08 -10.50
N SER A 132 16.61 -6.38 -10.23
CA SER A 132 16.30 -5.13 -10.91
C SER A 132 17.21 -3.99 -10.51
N ARG A 133 18.05 -4.20 -9.51
CA ARG A 133 18.96 -3.16 -9.06
C ARG A 133 20.19 -3.09 -9.87
N ARG A 134 20.30 -3.86 -10.86
CA ARG A 134 21.40 -3.83 -11.69
C ARG A 134 21.45 -2.59 -12.43
N PRO A 135 22.50 -2.04 -12.51
CA PRO A 135 22.60 -0.77 -13.21
C PRO A 135 22.37 -0.94 -14.67
N HIS A 136 22.36 -1.11 -14.95
CA HIS A 136 21.83 -1.15 -15.91
C HIS A 136 22.28 -0.74 -16.82
N ARG A 137 22.57 -1.23 -16.77
CA ARG A 137 22.72 -1.11 -17.54
C ARG A 137 22.49 -0.68 -18.30
N GLY A 138 22.64 -0.78 -18.39
CA GLY A 138 22.11 -0.45 -19.14
C GLY A 138 21.98 -0.13 -19.39
N PHE A 139 22.32 -0.43 -19.41
CA PHE A 139 21.95 -0.37 -19.82
C PHE A 139 21.70 -0.53 -19.85
N ALA A 140 22.20 -0.84 -19.90
CA ALA A 140 21.84 -1.33 -20.11
C ALA A 140 21.50 -1.73 -19.90
N GLU A 141 21.82 -2.05 -19.79
CA GLU A 141 21.34 -2.52 -19.78
C GLU A 141 20.61 -2.60 -19.68
N ARG A 142 21.04 -2.75 -20.05
CA ARG A 142 20.38 -2.96 -20.15
C ARG A 142 19.69 -3.22 -20.10
N ASN A 143 20.12 -3.44 -20.14
CA ASN A 143 19.52 -3.73 -20.17
C ASN A 143 19.28 -3.86 -20.21
#